data_b597b6da7b0f7a05f05d214353c13c25
#
_entry.id   b597b6da7b0f7a05f05d214353c13c25
#
_cell.length_a   1.000
_cell.length_b   1.000
_cell.length_c   1.000
_cell.angle_alpha   90.00
_cell.angle_beta   90.00
_cell.angle_gamma   90.00
#
_symmetry.space_group_name_H-M   'P 1'
#
loop_
_entity.id
_entity.type
_entity.pdbx_description
1 polymer ?
#
loop_
_entity_poly.entity_id
_entity_poly.type
_entity_poly.pdbx_seq_one_letter_code
_entity_poly.pdbx_strand_id
1 'polypeptide(L)'
;MENRKILFFDIDGTLLSHRTLTIPESAKRAVRKAKENGHLIFINTGRTISVINKEIKDLGFDGYICGCGSYIEVDGEVIYSNDIDKSKYAEIINKIEEYDLDVVLEGREAVYYNRDTSTDAILTDFIKNNYPVSTYKDENLQFDKMYMKYGDNENLKDFCDFTKDLFDFIDHGNGGGEMVPKGHSKATGIDF
;
A
#
# COMPACT_ATOMS: atom_id res chain seq x y z
N MET A 1 23.27 9.28 26.50
CA MET A 1 22.34 8.88 25.41
C MET A 1 21.28 7.96 26.01
N GLU A 2 20.47 8.55 26.89
CA GLU A 2 19.45 7.78 27.60
C GLU A 2 18.21 7.67 26.73
N ASN A 3 17.86 6.42 26.43
CA ASN A 3 16.52 6.01 26.01
C ASN A 3 16.06 6.39 24.57
N ARG A 4 16.96 6.42 23.57
CA ARG A 4 16.56 6.52 22.17
C ARG A 4 15.66 5.31 21.80
N LYS A 5 14.50 5.58 21.22
CA LYS A 5 13.52 4.55 20.80
C LYS A 5 13.28 4.67 19.31
N ILE A 6 12.78 3.59 18.70
CA ILE A 6 12.18 3.59 17.39
C ILE A 6 10.67 3.56 17.60
N LEU A 7 9.97 4.48 16.95
CA LEU A 7 8.51 4.61 17.01
C LEU A 7 7.92 4.34 15.65
N PHE A 8 7.06 3.35 15.55
CA PHE A 8 6.37 3.00 14.32
C PHE A 8 4.94 3.54 14.36
N PHE A 9 4.55 4.25 13.31
CA PHE A 9 3.23 4.87 13.17
C PHE A 9 2.49 4.27 12.00
N ASP A 10 1.29 3.79 12.24
CA ASP A 10 0.35 3.52 11.16
C ASP A 10 -0.27 4.84 10.66
N ILE A 11 -0.75 4.83 9.43
CA ILE A 11 -1.40 6.00 8.81
C ILE A 11 -2.89 6.01 9.13
N ASP A 12 -3.62 5.02 8.65
CA ASP A 12 -5.07 5.02 8.62
C ASP A 12 -5.66 4.74 10.01
N GLY A 13 -6.38 5.72 10.54
CA GLY A 13 -6.93 5.65 11.89
C GLY A 13 -5.94 5.92 13.02
N THR A 14 -4.66 6.17 12.70
CA THR A 14 -3.61 6.51 13.68
C THR A 14 -3.11 7.94 13.47
N LEU A 15 -2.37 8.20 12.42
CA LEU A 15 -1.96 9.56 12.05
C LEU A 15 -3.09 10.30 11.33
N LEU A 16 -3.74 9.63 10.39
CA LEU A 16 -4.85 10.17 9.61
C LEU A 16 -6.18 9.79 10.26
N SER A 17 -6.95 10.80 10.66
CA SER A 17 -8.26 10.59 11.28
C SER A 17 -9.27 10.04 10.27
N HIS A 18 -9.93 8.93 10.56
CA HIS A 18 -11.04 8.40 9.74
C HIS A 18 -12.22 9.36 9.60
N ARG A 19 -12.40 10.29 10.56
CA ARG A 19 -13.54 11.21 10.57
C ARG A 19 -13.32 12.44 9.71
N THR A 20 -12.09 12.97 9.69
CA THR A 20 -11.77 14.26 9.03
C THR A 20 -10.88 14.07 7.81
N LEU A 21 -10.29 12.88 7.64
CA LEU A 21 -9.29 12.56 6.61
C LEU A 21 -8.11 13.54 6.61
N THR A 22 -7.79 14.07 7.80
CA THR A 22 -6.67 14.99 8.03
C THR A 22 -5.82 14.52 9.20
N ILE A 23 -4.58 14.99 9.25
CA ILE A 23 -3.68 14.75 10.38
C ILE A 23 -3.95 15.82 11.44
N PRO A 24 -4.42 15.47 12.65
CA PRO A 24 -4.65 16.45 13.71
C PRO A 24 -3.37 17.20 14.09
N GLU A 25 -3.47 18.49 14.40
CA GLU A 25 -2.31 19.28 14.83
C GLU A 25 -1.62 18.71 16.10
N SER A 26 -2.38 18.02 16.95
CA SER A 26 -1.81 17.33 18.11
C SER A 26 -0.89 16.17 17.70
N ALA A 27 -1.25 15.41 16.66
CA ALA A 27 -0.43 14.33 16.11
C ALA A 27 0.85 14.88 15.47
N LYS A 28 0.73 15.95 14.65
CA LYS A 28 1.90 16.63 14.07
C LYS A 28 2.88 17.14 15.14
N ARG A 29 2.35 17.72 16.22
CA ARG A 29 3.19 18.15 17.35
C ARG A 29 3.86 16.98 18.07
N ALA A 30 3.14 15.88 18.28
CA ALA A 30 3.68 14.69 18.94
C ALA A 30 4.83 14.06 18.14
N VAL A 31 4.65 13.93 16.79
CA VAL A 31 5.69 13.43 15.89
C VAL A 31 6.94 14.30 15.94
N ARG A 32 6.78 15.63 15.82
CA ARG A 32 7.91 16.58 15.95
C ARG A 32 8.62 16.46 17.29
N LYS A 33 7.85 16.37 18.39
CA LYS A 33 8.42 16.24 19.74
C LYS A 33 9.19 14.93 19.93
N ALA A 34 8.72 13.84 19.37
CA ALA A 34 9.42 12.56 19.39
C ALA A 34 10.80 12.68 18.72
N LYS A 35 10.84 13.34 17.55
CA LYS A 35 12.08 13.60 16.81
C LYS A 35 13.03 14.53 17.56
N GLU A 36 12.53 15.63 18.11
CA GLU A 36 13.30 16.57 18.95
C GLU A 36 13.92 15.89 20.17
N ASN A 37 13.27 14.88 20.73
CA ASN A 37 13.77 14.06 21.83
C ASN A 37 14.82 13.01 21.37
N GLY A 38 15.16 12.97 20.07
CA GLY A 38 16.17 12.08 19.51
C GLY A 38 15.67 10.67 19.20
N HIS A 39 14.36 10.43 19.21
CA HIS A 39 13.78 9.15 18.78
C HIS A 39 13.81 9.02 17.25
N LEU A 40 13.91 7.79 16.76
CA LEU A 40 13.66 7.49 15.34
C LEU A 40 12.16 7.29 15.13
N ILE A 41 11.65 7.84 14.05
CA ILE A 41 10.24 7.77 13.71
C ILE A 41 10.05 7.13 12.33
N PHE A 42 9.21 6.12 12.26
CA PHE A 42 8.95 5.34 11.05
C PHE A 42 7.46 5.27 10.76
N ILE A 43 7.10 5.33 9.48
CA ILE A 43 5.78 4.87 9.02
C ILE A 43 5.80 3.34 8.92
N ASN A 44 4.70 2.68 9.31
CA ASN A 44 4.47 1.25 9.11
C ASN A 44 3.03 1.03 8.68
N THR A 45 2.81 0.84 7.39
CA THR A 45 1.49 0.92 6.75
C THR A 45 1.24 -0.19 5.73
N GLY A 46 -0.04 -0.49 5.49
CA GLY A 46 -0.46 -1.31 4.34
C GLY A 46 -0.40 -0.57 3.00
N ARG A 47 -0.31 0.77 3.00
CA ARG A 47 -0.20 1.56 1.78
C ARG A 47 1.15 1.31 1.08
N THR A 48 1.16 1.35 -0.25
CA THR A 48 2.41 1.44 -1.00
C THR A 48 3.00 2.85 -0.92
N ILE A 49 4.28 3.01 -1.19
CA ILE A 49 4.99 4.29 -1.05
C ILE A 49 4.44 5.38 -1.99
N SER A 50 3.89 5.00 -3.15
CA SER A 50 3.27 5.92 -4.11
C SER A 50 1.99 6.58 -3.59
N VAL A 51 1.27 5.91 -2.68
CA VAL A 51 0.02 6.42 -2.09
C VAL A 51 0.19 6.98 -0.68
N ILE A 52 1.40 7.30 -0.28
CA ILE A 52 1.67 8.14 0.90
C ILE A 52 1.62 9.60 0.46
N ASN A 53 0.66 10.34 1.00
CA ASN A 53 0.48 11.74 0.63
C ASN A 53 1.61 12.64 1.12
N LYS A 54 1.76 13.79 0.46
CA LYS A 54 2.79 14.78 0.76
C LYS A 54 2.74 15.26 2.21
N GLU A 55 1.55 15.43 2.80
CA GLU A 55 1.40 15.92 4.18
C GLU A 55 2.05 14.97 5.20
N ILE A 56 1.98 13.65 4.96
CA ILE A 56 2.67 12.66 5.80
C ILE A 56 4.17 12.72 5.57
N LYS A 57 4.62 12.78 4.31
CA LYS A 57 6.05 12.87 3.97
C LYS A 57 6.70 14.13 4.58
N ASP A 58 5.99 15.24 4.59
CA ASP A 58 6.45 16.53 5.16
C ASP A 58 6.65 16.50 6.69
N LEU A 59 6.15 15.47 7.40
CA LEU A 59 6.44 15.28 8.82
C LEU A 59 7.88 14.81 9.07
N GLY A 60 8.59 14.38 8.03
CA GLY A 60 10.01 14.07 8.06
C GLY A 60 10.33 12.78 8.81
N PHE A 61 9.66 11.69 8.50
CA PHE A 61 9.98 10.36 9.02
C PHE A 61 11.38 9.92 8.60
N ASP A 62 12.05 9.16 9.46
CA ASP A 62 13.38 8.60 9.21
C ASP A 62 13.33 7.37 8.30
N GLY A 63 12.14 6.77 8.13
CA GLY A 63 11.93 5.67 7.19
C GLY A 63 10.48 5.26 7.04
N TYR A 64 10.26 4.37 6.10
CA TYR A 64 8.95 3.89 5.67
C TYR A 64 8.96 2.38 5.51
N ILE A 65 8.03 1.70 6.18
CA ILE A 65 7.67 0.30 5.98
C ILE A 65 6.31 0.31 5.30
N CYS A 66 6.29 -0.03 4.01
CA CYS A 66 5.11 0.08 3.15
C CYS A 66 4.66 -1.29 2.63
N GLY A 67 3.46 -1.35 2.01
CA GLY A 67 2.95 -2.56 1.40
C GLY A 67 2.88 -3.74 2.36
N CYS A 68 2.49 -3.49 3.63
CA CYS A 68 2.50 -4.52 4.67
C CYS A 68 3.89 -5.15 4.90
N GLY A 69 4.97 -4.37 4.82
CA GLY A 69 6.33 -4.86 5.04
C GLY A 69 7.04 -5.38 3.79
N SER A 70 6.44 -5.27 2.62
CA SER A 70 7.07 -5.67 1.34
C SER A 70 8.06 -4.64 0.79
N TYR A 71 8.09 -3.45 1.36
CA TYR A 71 9.00 -2.36 0.98
C TYR A 71 9.47 -1.62 2.23
N ILE A 72 10.80 -1.45 2.35
CA ILE A 72 11.41 -0.76 3.48
C ILE A 72 12.43 0.25 2.96
N GLU A 73 12.26 1.51 3.37
CA GLU A 73 13.16 2.62 3.07
C GLU A 73 13.62 3.27 4.39
N VAL A 74 14.90 3.56 4.48
CA VAL A 74 15.53 4.24 5.64
C VAL A 74 16.43 5.36 5.12
N ASP A 75 16.24 6.58 5.63
CA ASP A 75 17.02 7.77 5.22
C ASP A 75 17.04 8.00 3.69
N GLY A 76 15.96 7.62 2.98
CA GLY A 76 15.82 7.73 1.54
C GLY A 76 16.50 6.62 0.73
N GLU A 77 17.05 5.60 1.39
CA GLU A 77 17.62 4.41 0.74
C GLU A 77 16.70 3.21 0.90
N VAL A 78 16.39 2.53 -0.21
CA VAL A 78 15.60 1.29 -0.19
C VAL A 78 16.50 0.16 0.32
N ILE A 79 16.21 -0.36 1.51
CA ILE A 79 16.98 -1.44 2.13
C ILE A 79 16.35 -2.82 1.92
N TYR A 80 15.06 -2.86 1.61
CA TYR A 80 14.35 -4.07 1.26
C TYR A 80 13.22 -3.81 0.28
N SER A 81 13.06 -4.71 -0.68
CA SER A 81 11.89 -4.76 -1.56
C SER A 81 11.57 -6.19 -1.96
N ASN A 82 10.29 -6.55 -1.88
CA ASN A 82 9.79 -7.82 -2.39
C ASN A 82 9.40 -7.63 -3.87
N ASP A 83 10.30 -8.02 -4.78
CA ASP A 83 10.06 -7.88 -6.22
C ASP A 83 9.37 -9.13 -6.76
N ILE A 84 8.15 -8.97 -7.26
CA ILE A 84 7.44 -9.99 -8.01
C ILE A 84 8.10 -10.10 -9.39
N ASP A 85 8.35 -11.31 -9.86
CA ASP A 85 8.88 -11.52 -11.20
C ASP A 85 7.96 -10.87 -12.25
N LYS A 86 8.52 -9.97 -13.05
CA LYS A 86 7.77 -9.25 -14.11
C LYS A 86 7.07 -10.17 -15.10
N SER A 87 7.58 -11.40 -15.32
CA SER A 87 6.90 -12.39 -16.14
C SER A 87 5.51 -12.76 -15.62
N LYS A 88 5.29 -12.62 -14.30
CA LYS A 88 4.00 -12.90 -13.66
C LYS A 88 2.99 -11.78 -13.84
N TYR A 89 3.42 -10.56 -14.11
CA TYR A 89 2.50 -9.42 -14.27
C TYR A 89 1.48 -9.65 -15.39
N ALA A 90 1.95 -10.08 -16.56
CA ALA A 90 1.07 -10.35 -17.69
C ALA A 90 0.08 -11.50 -17.39
N GLU A 91 0.54 -12.56 -16.71
CA GLU A 91 -0.32 -13.68 -16.32
C GLU A 91 -1.42 -13.23 -15.36
N ILE A 92 -1.06 -12.40 -14.35
CA ILE A 92 -2.02 -11.87 -13.36
C ILE A 92 -3.02 -10.94 -14.01
N ILE A 93 -2.57 -10.00 -14.87
CA ILE A 93 -3.42 -9.06 -15.58
C ILE A 93 -4.40 -9.80 -16.49
N ASN A 94 -3.92 -10.79 -17.24
CA ASN A 94 -4.79 -11.60 -18.11
C ASN A 94 -5.86 -12.33 -17.29
N LYS A 95 -5.54 -12.82 -16.08
CA LYS A 95 -6.52 -13.47 -15.21
C LYS A 95 -7.52 -12.48 -14.59
N ILE A 96 -7.09 -11.27 -14.26
CA ILE A 96 -7.99 -10.20 -13.82
C ILE A 96 -9.03 -9.90 -14.91
N GLU A 97 -8.58 -9.79 -16.16
CA GLU A 97 -9.46 -9.53 -17.31
C GLU A 97 -10.34 -10.74 -17.64
N GLU A 98 -9.79 -11.96 -17.65
CA GLU A 98 -10.54 -13.20 -17.91
C GLU A 98 -11.67 -13.41 -16.89
N TYR A 99 -11.44 -13.08 -15.64
CA TYR A 99 -12.38 -13.28 -14.54
C TYR A 99 -13.28 -12.06 -14.28
N ASP A 100 -13.16 -11.01 -15.09
CA ASP A 100 -13.92 -9.76 -14.96
C ASP A 100 -13.87 -9.19 -13.53
N LEU A 101 -12.66 -9.11 -12.98
CA LEU A 101 -12.42 -8.57 -11.66
C LEU A 101 -12.10 -7.08 -11.73
N ASP A 102 -12.73 -6.29 -10.86
CA ASP A 102 -12.40 -4.87 -10.70
C ASP A 102 -11.22 -4.73 -9.72
N VAL A 103 -10.02 -4.58 -10.28
CA VAL A 103 -8.75 -4.56 -9.54
C VAL A 103 -7.96 -3.30 -9.82
N VAL A 104 -7.32 -2.79 -8.78
CA VAL A 104 -6.30 -1.75 -8.84
C VAL A 104 -4.99 -2.36 -8.37
N LEU A 105 -3.94 -2.24 -9.18
CA LEU A 105 -2.60 -2.69 -8.84
C LEU A 105 -1.85 -1.52 -8.18
N GLU A 106 -1.43 -1.70 -6.96
CA GLU A 106 -0.72 -0.67 -6.21
C GLU A 106 0.79 -0.91 -6.28
N GLY A 107 1.50 -0.01 -6.96
CA GLY A 107 2.94 -0.06 -7.15
C GLY A 107 3.70 1.01 -6.37
N ARG A 108 5.00 1.07 -6.57
CA ARG A 108 5.90 2.04 -5.92
C ARG A 108 5.88 3.40 -6.60
N GLU A 109 5.71 3.42 -7.92
CA GLU A 109 5.69 4.63 -8.72
C GLU A 109 4.27 5.15 -8.96
N ALA A 110 3.32 4.23 -9.15
CA ALA A 110 1.94 4.58 -9.49
C ALA A 110 0.96 3.50 -9.03
N VAL A 111 -0.30 3.85 -9.10
CA VAL A 111 -1.43 2.94 -9.04
C VAL A 111 -1.89 2.67 -10.48
N TYR A 112 -2.05 1.39 -10.83
CA TYR A 112 -2.41 0.98 -12.19
C TYR A 112 -3.80 0.39 -12.22
N TYR A 113 -4.54 0.69 -13.28
CA TYR A 113 -5.92 0.25 -13.45
C TYR A 113 -6.26 -0.08 -14.91
N ASN A 114 -7.30 -0.86 -15.11
CA ASN A 114 -7.89 -1.07 -16.42
C ASN A 114 -9.04 -0.08 -16.62
N ARG A 115 -8.98 0.75 -17.67
CA ARG A 115 -10.00 1.77 -17.96
C ARG A 115 -11.38 1.16 -18.25
N ASP A 116 -11.40 -0.06 -18.76
CA ASP A 116 -12.62 -0.69 -19.22
C ASP A 116 -13.36 -1.44 -18.10
N THR A 117 -12.67 -1.82 -17.02
CA THR A 117 -13.22 -2.64 -15.92
C THR A 117 -13.17 -1.96 -14.55
N SER A 118 -12.26 -1.01 -14.32
CA SER A 118 -12.14 -0.35 -13.03
C SER A 118 -13.29 0.63 -12.80
N THR A 119 -14.00 0.47 -11.67
CA THR A 119 -15.10 1.36 -11.33
C THR A 119 -14.60 2.75 -10.96
N ASP A 120 -15.34 3.78 -11.36
CA ASP A 120 -15.04 5.19 -11.02
C ASP A 120 -14.86 5.42 -9.51
N ALA A 121 -15.46 4.56 -8.68
CA ALA A 121 -15.41 4.70 -7.22
C ALA A 121 -14.02 4.41 -6.64
N ILE A 122 -13.31 3.38 -7.14
CA ILE A 122 -11.94 3.07 -6.67
C ILE A 122 -10.98 4.16 -7.12
N LEU A 123 -11.02 4.50 -8.42
CA LEU A 123 -10.11 5.48 -9.01
C LEU A 123 -10.32 6.89 -8.49
N THR A 124 -11.57 7.26 -8.18
CA THR A 124 -11.91 8.59 -7.70
C THR A 124 -11.12 8.97 -6.46
N ASP A 125 -10.90 8.05 -5.52
CA ASP A 125 -10.17 8.34 -4.29
C ASP A 125 -8.66 8.54 -4.57
N PHE A 126 -8.05 7.76 -5.47
CA PHE A 126 -6.66 7.95 -5.85
C PHE A 126 -6.45 9.27 -6.59
N ILE A 127 -7.33 9.59 -7.54
CA ILE A 127 -7.26 10.85 -8.31
C ILE A 127 -7.50 12.08 -7.42
N LYS A 128 -8.50 12.04 -6.53
CA LYS A 128 -8.80 13.15 -5.60
C LYS A 128 -7.64 13.45 -4.65
N ASN A 129 -6.87 12.43 -4.28
CA ASN A 129 -5.71 12.58 -3.41
C ASN A 129 -4.43 12.90 -4.17
N ASN A 130 -4.50 13.12 -5.49
CA ASN A 130 -3.37 13.40 -6.38
C ASN A 130 -2.27 12.33 -6.32
N TYR A 131 -2.65 11.07 -6.14
CA TYR A 131 -1.70 9.97 -6.26
C TYR A 131 -1.35 9.73 -7.72
N PRO A 132 -0.12 9.28 -8.04
CA PRO A 132 0.22 8.89 -9.39
C PRO A 132 -0.66 7.72 -9.86
N VAL A 133 -1.31 7.87 -11.01
CA VAL A 133 -2.15 6.82 -11.61
C VAL A 133 -1.73 6.57 -13.06
N SER A 134 -1.76 5.30 -13.47
CA SER A 134 -1.49 4.87 -14.83
C SER A 134 -2.38 3.67 -15.19
N THR A 135 -2.17 3.07 -16.34
CA THR A 135 -2.96 1.93 -16.81
C THR A 135 -2.15 0.63 -16.82
N TYR A 136 -2.80 -0.51 -16.93
CA TYR A 136 -2.13 -1.82 -17.09
C TYR A 136 -1.20 -1.91 -18.32
N LYS A 137 -1.31 -0.96 -19.26
CA LYS A 137 -0.47 -0.89 -20.46
C LYS A 137 0.79 -0.08 -20.28
N ASP A 138 1.06 0.41 -19.06
CA ASP A 138 2.28 1.14 -18.75
C ASP A 138 3.50 0.22 -18.88
N GLU A 139 4.49 0.63 -19.65
CA GLU A 139 5.73 -0.16 -19.84
C GLU A 139 6.57 -0.29 -18.57
N ASN A 140 6.39 0.64 -17.63
CA ASN A 140 7.06 0.65 -16.33
C ASN A 140 6.19 0.02 -15.24
N LEU A 141 5.11 -0.67 -15.60
CA LEU A 141 4.21 -1.30 -14.63
C LEU A 141 5.00 -2.18 -13.68
N GLN A 142 4.86 -1.88 -12.40
CA GLN A 142 5.34 -2.66 -11.27
C GLN A 142 4.34 -2.49 -10.13
N PHE A 143 3.95 -3.57 -9.49
CA PHE A 143 3.06 -3.51 -8.34
C PHE A 143 3.50 -4.45 -7.24
N ASP A 144 3.17 -4.09 -6.01
CA ASP A 144 3.49 -4.84 -4.80
C ASP A 144 2.25 -5.52 -4.21
N LYS A 145 1.09 -4.89 -4.36
CA LYS A 145 -0.20 -5.41 -3.85
C LYS A 145 -1.34 -5.05 -4.80
N MET A 146 -2.52 -5.62 -4.53
CA MET A 146 -3.73 -5.32 -5.27
C MET A 146 -4.87 -4.97 -4.30
N TYR A 147 -5.70 -4.02 -4.69
CA TYR A 147 -7.01 -3.79 -4.08
C TYR A 147 -8.09 -4.15 -5.10
N MET A 148 -9.14 -4.83 -4.64
CA MET A 148 -10.20 -5.27 -5.54
C MET A 148 -11.59 -5.04 -4.96
N LYS A 149 -12.54 -4.80 -5.87
CA LYS A 149 -13.97 -4.95 -5.60
C LYS A 149 -14.45 -6.17 -6.35
N TYR A 150 -14.90 -7.17 -5.63
CA TYR A 150 -15.31 -8.43 -6.21
C TYR A 150 -16.84 -8.67 -6.11
N GLY A 151 -17.55 -7.96 -5.18
CA GLY A 151 -19.00 -8.13 -5.01
C GLY A 151 -19.39 -9.61 -4.87
N ASP A 152 -20.24 -10.07 -5.79
CA ASP A 152 -20.67 -11.48 -5.88
C ASP A 152 -19.95 -12.23 -7.01
N ASN A 153 -18.75 -11.82 -7.42
CA ASN A 153 -18.01 -12.45 -8.52
C ASN A 153 -17.59 -13.88 -8.15
N GLU A 154 -18.12 -14.84 -8.89
CA GLU A 154 -17.91 -16.27 -8.64
C GLU A 154 -16.45 -16.71 -8.90
N ASN A 155 -15.68 -15.96 -9.70
CA ASN A 155 -14.31 -16.27 -10.05
C ASN A 155 -13.27 -15.84 -9.01
N LEU A 156 -13.69 -15.12 -7.95
CA LEU A 156 -12.76 -14.65 -6.90
C LEU A 156 -11.95 -15.79 -6.32
N LYS A 157 -12.59 -16.92 -6.01
CA LYS A 157 -11.91 -18.07 -5.43
C LYS A 157 -10.84 -18.63 -6.36
N ASP A 158 -11.13 -18.74 -7.65
CA ASP A 158 -10.19 -19.27 -8.64
C ASP A 158 -9.01 -18.30 -8.84
N PHE A 159 -9.25 -16.99 -8.76
CA PHE A 159 -8.18 -15.97 -8.78
C PHE A 159 -7.30 -16.05 -7.53
N CYS A 160 -7.88 -16.21 -6.34
CA CYS A 160 -7.12 -16.42 -5.11
C CYS A 160 -6.28 -17.71 -5.17
N ASP A 161 -6.84 -18.80 -5.68
CA ASP A 161 -6.12 -20.08 -5.87
C ASP A 161 -4.98 -19.95 -6.88
N PHE A 162 -5.16 -19.15 -7.94
CA PHE A 162 -4.13 -18.88 -8.95
C PHE A 162 -2.96 -18.05 -8.36
N THR A 163 -3.27 -17.09 -7.50
CA THR A 163 -2.27 -16.14 -6.96
C THR A 163 -1.68 -16.55 -5.61
N LYS A 164 -2.14 -17.65 -4.98
CA LYS A 164 -1.82 -18.08 -3.60
C LYS A 164 -0.35 -18.24 -3.26
N ASP A 165 0.51 -18.45 -4.25
CA ASP A 165 1.96 -18.59 -4.03
C ASP A 165 2.67 -17.23 -3.95
N LEU A 166 2.01 -16.17 -4.42
CA LEU A 166 2.52 -14.80 -4.45
C LEU A 166 1.84 -13.89 -3.43
N PHE A 167 0.56 -14.14 -3.15
CA PHE A 167 -0.27 -13.27 -2.33
C PHE A 167 -1.12 -14.02 -1.32
N ASP A 168 -1.41 -13.34 -0.21
CA ASP A 168 -2.44 -13.69 0.75
C ASP A 168 -3.64 -12.74 0.54
N PHE A 169 -4.85 -13.30 0.48
CA PHE A 169 -6.08 -12.53 0.33
C PHE A 169 -6.63 -12.10 1.69
N ILE A 170 -6.93 -10.81 1.83
CA ILE A 170 -7.56 -10.22 3.01
C ILE A 170 -8.95 -9.71 2.62
N ASP A 171 -9.98 -10.38 3.08
CA ASP A 171 -11.38 -9.98 2.86
C ASP A 171 -11.78 -8.86 3.83
N HIS A 172 -12.31 -7.76 3.30
CA HIS A 172 -12.83 -6.64 4.09
C HIS A 172 -14.31 -6.80 4.47
N GLY A 173 -14.98 -7.86 4.03
CA GLY A 173 -16.36 -8.20 4.41
C GLY A 173 -17.45 -7.34 3.77
N ASN A 174 -17.12 -6.52 2.76
CA ASN A 174 -18.06 -5.61 2.10
C ASN A 174 -18.02 -5.70 0.57
N GLY A 175 -17.64 -6.87 0.03
CA GLY A 175 -17.45 -7.10 -1.40
C GLY A 175 -16.16 -6.48 -1.93
N GLY A 176 -15.23 -6.14 -1.06
CA GLY A 176 -13.89 -5.66 -1.39
C GLY A 176 -12.82 -6.36 -0.57
N GLY A 177 -11.59 -6.36 -1.06
CA GLY A 177 -10.47 -7.00 -0.37
C GLY A 177 -9.12 -6.59 -0.95
N GLU A 178 -8.09 -7.10 -0.33
CA GLU A 178 -6.70 -6.84 -0.72
C GLU A 178 -5.95 -8.15 -0.95
N MET A 179 -5.07 -8.14 -1.94
CA MET A 179 -4.03 -9.15 -2.12
C MET A 179 -2.70 -8.55 -1.66
N VAL A 180 -2.19 -9.05 -0.55
CA VAL A 180 -0.91 -8.59 0.03
C VAL A 180 0.20 -9.60 -0.27
N PRO A 181 1.45 -9.18 -0.43
CA PRO A 181 2.55 -10.10 -0.70
C PRO A 181 2.64 -11.19 0.36
N LYS A 182 2.74 -12.44 -0.09
CA LYS A 182 2.72 -13.61 0.77
C LYS A 182 3.82 -13.58 1.83
N GLY A 183 3.43 -13.87 3.06
CA GLY A 183 4.35 -13.90 4.20
C GLY A 183 4.79 -12.53 4.70
N HIS A 184 4.24 -11.44 4.15
CA HIS A 184 4.53 -10.08 4.59
C HIS A 184 3.43 -9.55 5.51
N SER A 185 3.85 -8.77 6.47
CA SER A 185 2.96 -8.08 7.41
C SER A 185 3.68 -6.84 7.98
N LYS A 186 2.92 -5.95 8.60
CA LYS A 186 3.52 -4.84 9.37
C LYS A 186 4.52 -5.33 10.42
N ALA A 187 4.30 -6.51 11.01
CA ALA A 187 5.19 -7.10 12.00
C ALA A 187 6.49 -7.58 11.36
N THR A 188 6.43 -8.35 10.27
CA THR A 188 7.64 -8.83 9.58
C THR A 188 8.50 -7.69 9.06
N GLY A 189 7.89 -6.55 8.67
CA GLY A 189 8.64 -5.36 8.28
C GLY A 189 9.35 -4.65 9.45
N ILE A 190 8.90 -4.84 10.70
CA ILE A 190 9.61 -4.34 11.89
C ILE A 190 10.78 -5.26 12.27
N ASP A 191 10.62 -6.56 12.04
CA ASP A 191 11.61 -7.58 12.41
C ASP A 191 12.79 -7.64 11.42
N PHE A 192 12.70 -6.92 10.28
CA PHE A 192 13.76 -6.81 9.27
C PHE A 192 14.89 -5.91 9.76
#